data_850545b3ce1a62f9fd18d276ebccdb01
#
_entry.id   850545b3ce1a62f9fd18d276ebccdb01
#
_cell.length_a   1.000
_cell.length_b   1.000
_cell.length_c   1.000
_cell.angle_alpha   90.00
_cell.angle_beta   90.00
_cell.angle_gamma   90.00
#
_symmetry.space_group_name_H-M   'P 1'
#
loop_
_entity.id
_entity.type
_entity.pdbx_description
1 polymer ?
#
loop_
_entity_poly.entity_id
_entity_poly.type
_entity_poly.pdbx_seq_one_letter_code
_entity_poly.pdbx_strand_id
1 'polypeptide(L)'
;MPFIHTRVNQPIAPEKEKQMARDMGQAITLLGKSERWLMLHFEGDCRMYFQGGDEKPLAFVNVKVLGSSGRPHYNDLTAELTRIVSGALDISPDGVYVAYDETEHWGWNGANF
;
A
#
# COMPACT_ATOMS: atom_id res chain seq x y z
N MET A 1 4.42 -13.02 -4.59
CA MET A 1 3.08 -12.58 -4.96
C MET A 1 2.60 -11.52 -3.96
N PRO A 2 2.71 -10.25 -4.26
CA PRO A 2 2.16 -9.20 -3.43
C PRO A 2 1.05 -8.42 -4.13
N PHE A 3 0.16 -7.85 -3.32
CA PHE A 3 -0.87 -6.93 -3.75
C PHE A 3 -0.93 -5.77 -2.76
N ILE A 4 -0.88 -4.53 -3.26
CA ILE A 4 -1.00 -3.33 -2.42
C ILE A 4 -2.24 -2.57 -2.86
N HIS A 5 -3.16 -2.36 -1.90
CA HIS A 5 -4.37 -1.59 -2.09
C HIS A 5 -4.28 -0.31 -1.27
N THR A 6 -4.32 0.83 -1.93
CA THR A 6 -4.24 2.15 -1.29
C THR A 6 -5.57 2.87 -1.44
N ARG A 7 -6.23 3.16 -0.31
CA ARG A 7 -7.46 3.94 -0.25
C ARG A 7 -7.17 5.28 0.38
N VAL A 8 -7.62 6.35 -0.27
CA VAL A 8 -7.45 7.70 0.27
C VAL A 8 -8.75 8.47 0.15
N ASN A 9 -8.95 9.45 1.03
CA ASN A 9 -10.15 10.30 1.01
C ASN A 9 -9.95 11.59 0.21
N GLN A 10 -8.92 11.64 -0.61
CA GLN A 10 -8.60 12.75 -1.50
C GLN A 10 -8.63 12.27 -2.94
N PRO A 11 -8.79 13.18 -3.92
CA PRO A 11 -8.60 12.81 -5.32
C PRO A 11 -7.13 12.42 -5.57
N ILE A 12 -6.91 11.51 -6.50
CA ILE A 12 -5.56 11.10 -6.90
C ILE A 12 -5.34 11.56 -8.35
N ALA A 13 -4.45 12.53 -8.54
CA ALA A 13 -4.08 12.96 -9.88
C ALA A 13 -3.32 11.84 -10.61
N PRO A 14 -3.54 11.64 -11.91
CA PRO A 14 -2.91 10.53 -12.64
C PRO A 14 -1.39 10.49 -12.54
N GLU A 15 -0.71 11.64 -12.58
CA GLU A 15 0.74 11.70 -12.47
C GLU A 15 1.23 11.31 -11.07
N LYS A 16 0.45 11.60 -10.03
CA LYS A 16 0.76 11.20 -8.66
C LYS A 16 0.58 9.71 -8.49
N GLU A 17 -0.46 9.14 -9.06
CA GLU A 17 -0.70 7.71 -9.04
C GLU A 17 0.45 6.95 -9.72
N LYS A 18 0.90 7.42 -10.88
CA LYS A 18 2.02 6.81 -11.59
C LYS A 18 3.31 6.87 -10.78
N GLN A 19 3.55 7.99 -10.10
CA GLN A 19 4.72 8.15 -9.26
C GLN A 19 4.67 7.15 -8.09
N MET A 20 3.52 7.06 -7.41
CA MET A 20 3.36 6.09 -6.31
C MET A 20 3.54 4.66 -6.80
N ALA A 21 3.00 4.33 -7.98
CA ALA A 21 3.14 2.98 -8.53
C ALA A 21 4.62 2.63 -8.77
N ARG A 22 5.40 3.55 -9.32
CA ARG A 22 6.85 3.34 -9.51
C ARG A 22 7.56 3.14 -8.18
N ASP A 23 7.26 3.99 -7.21
CA ASP A 23 7.94 3.96 -5.91
C ASP A 23 7.56 2.71 -5.13
N MET A 24 6.30 2.28 -5.19
CA MET A 24 5.84 1.05 -4.54
C MET A 24 6.45 -0.19 -5.19
N GLY A 25 6.65 -0.17 -6.51
CA GLY A 25 7.34 -1.24 -7.21
C GLY A 25 8.76 -1.44 -6.71
N GLN A 26 9.47 -0.35 -6.42
CA GLN A 26 10.80 -0.43 -5.80
C GLN A 26 10.72 -0.84 -4.34
N ALA A 27 9.76 -0.30 -3.59
CA ALA A 27 9.62 -0.56 -2.16
C ALA A 27 9.33 -2.02 -1.84
N ILE A 28 8.61 -2.73 -2.71
CA ILE A 28 8.25 -4.14 -2.44
C ILE A 28 9.47 -5.05 -2.33
N THR A 29 10.62 -4.61 -2.88
CA THR A 29 11.86 -5.37 -2.74
C THR A 29 12.34 -5.47 -1.30
N LEU A 30 11.87 -4.58 -0.42
CA LEU A 30 12.15 -4.67 1.03
C LEU A 30 11.61 -5.96 1.64
N LEU A 31 10.62 -6.58 1.01
CA LEU A 31 10.10 -7.88 1.43
C LEU A 31 10.77 -9.04 0.67
N GLY A 32 11.80 -8.78 -0.12
CA GLY A 32 12.41 -9.79 -0.97
C GLY A 32 11.55 -10.22 -2.15
N LYS A 33 10.57 -9.38 -2.53
CA LYS A 33 9.64 -9.68 -3.62
C LYS A 33 9.94 -8.80 -4.83
N SER A 34 9.48 -9.25 -6.01
CA SER A 34 9.72 -8.55 -7.26
C SER A 34 8.52 -7.70 -7.67
N GLU A 35 8.80 -6.52 -8.18
CA GLU A 35 7.80 -5.66 -8.83
C GLU A 35 7.04 -6.38 -9.94
N ARG A 36 7.67 -7.33 -10.62
CA ARG A 36 7.06 -8.09 -11.71
C ARG A 36 5.75 -8.75 -11.30
N TRP A 37 5.64 -9.15 -10.03
CA TRP A 37 4.47 -9.86 -9.51
C TRP A 37 3.59 -9.00 -8.63
N LEU A 38 3.92 -7.72 -8.50
CA LEU A 38 3.17 -6.78 -7.68
C LEU A 38 1.95 -6.27 -8.45
N MET A 39 0.78 -6.45 -7.85
CA MET A 39 -0.45 -5.81 -8.32
C MET A 39 -0.75 -4.62 -7.41
N LEU A 40 -1.10 -3.51 -8.02
CA LEU A 40 -1.42 -2.27 -7.30
C LEU A 40 -2.86 -1.85 -7.60
N HIS A 41 -3.55 -1.38 -6.57
CA HIS A 41 -4.89 -0.83 -6.71
C HIS A 41 -4.95 0.49 -5.93
N PHE A 42 -5.38 1.57 -6.59
CA PHE A 42 -5.54 2.87 -5.98
C PHE A 42 -7.00 3.28 -6.02
N GLU A 43 -7.53 3.75 -4.90
CA GLU A 43 -8.88 4.31 -4.80
C GLU A 43 -8.80 5.69 -4.16
N GLY A 44 -9.23 6.70 -4.90
CA GLY A 44 -9.39 8.06 -4.39
C GLY A 44 -10.83 8.36 -4.02
N ASP A 45 -11.03 9.52 -3.40
CA ASP A 45 -12.35 10.04 -3.03
C ASP A 45 -13.16 9.09 -2.13
N CYS A 46 -12.49 8.30 -1.32
CA CYS A 46 -13.15 7.42 -0.36
C CYS A 46 -13.70 8.23 0.82
N ARG A 47 -14.77 7.75 1.41
CA ARG A 47 -15.32 8.35 2.63
C ARG A 47 -14.67 7.67 3.82
N MET A 48 -13.85 8.42 4.57
CA MET A 48 -13.05 7.87 5.65
C MET A 48 -13.14 8.77 6.88
N TYR A 49 -13.25 8.14 8.04
CA TYR A 49 -13.26 8.82 9.33
C TYR A 49 -12.12 8.28 10.17
N PHE A 50 -11.47 9.17 10.90
CA PHE A 50 -10.39 8.80 11.79
C PHE A 50 -10.36 9.77 12.97
N GLN A 51 -10.16 9.22 14.17
CA GLN A 51 -10.14 10.01 15.42
C GLN A 51 -11.43 10.84 15.58
N GLY A 52 -12.56 10.27 15.16
CA GLY A 52 -13.86 10.89 15.30
C GLY A 52 -14.21 11.95 14.26
N GLY A 53 -13.38 12.14 13.23
CA GLY A 53 -13.62 13.17 12.22
C GLY A 53 -13.29 12.74 10.81
N ASP A 54 -13.71 13.55 9.84
CA ASP A 54 -13.49 13.31 8.42
C ASP A 54 -12.79 14.48 7.71
N GLU A 55 -12.22 15.41 8.48
CA GLU A 55 -11.66 16.66 7.93
C GLU A 55 -10.21 16.51 7.46
N LYS A 56 -9.50 15.51 7.95
CA LYS A 56 -8.07 15.34 7.63
C LYS A 56 -7.90 14.45 6.40
N PRO A 57 -6.85 14.70 5.60
CA PRO A 57 -6.44 13.73 4.59
C PRO A 57 -6.02 12.41 5.25
N LEU A 58 -6.54 11.30 4.74
CA LEU A 58 -6.34 9.95 5.30
C LEU A 58 -5.99 8.96 4.21
N ALA A 59 -5.22 7.95 4.58
CA ALA A 59 -4.91 6.83 3.72
C ALA A 59 -4.91 5.53 4.51
N PHE A 60 -5.41 4.46 3.90
CA PHE A 60 -5.25 3.10 4.39
C PHE A 60 -4.58 2.28 3.31
N VAL A 61 -3.41 1.73 3.60
CA VAL A 61 -2.65 0.89 2.68
C VAL A 61 -2.69 -0.54 3.20
N ASN A 62 -3.27 -1.43 2.40
CA ASN A 62 -3.35 -2.85 2.76
C ASN A 62 -2.42 -3.64 1.85
N VAL A 63 -1.53 -4.42 2.45
CA VAL A 63 -0.54 -5.24 1.75
C VAL A 63 -0.88 -6.71 1.96
N LYS A 64 -1.17 -7.42 0.87
CA LYS A 64 -1.41 -8.86 0.91
C LYS A 64 -0.20 -9.57 0.33
N VAL A 65 0.27 -10.62 1.01
CA VAL A 65 1.45 -11.38 0.57
C VAL A 65 1.23 -12.87 0.70
N LEU A 66 1.85 -13.61 -0.21
CA LEU A 66 1.98 -15.05 -0.07
C LEU A 66 3.14 -15.33 0.87
N GLY A 67 2.90 -16.11 1.92
CA GLY A 67 3.89 -16.42 2.94
C GLY A 67 4.08 -15.29 3.94
N SER A 68 5.26 -15.18 4.50
CA SER A 68 5.60 -14.19 5.52
C SER A 68 6.98 -13.60 5.25
N SER A 69 7.15 -12.31 5.55
CA SER A 69 8.44 -11.63 5.41
C SER A 69 9.05 -11.23 6.76
N GLY A 70 8.29 -11.38 7.84
CA GLY A 70 8.75 -11.07 9.19
C GLY A 70 8.62 -9.59 9.57
N ARG A 71 8.51 -9.36 10.88
CA ARG A 71 8.21 -8.05 11.44
C ARG A 71 9.21 -6.94 11.06
N PRO A 72 10.54 -7.17 11.08
CA PRO A 72 11.49 -6.12 10.71
C PRO A 72 11.30 -5.63 9.28
N HIS A 73 11.07 -6.55 8.33
CA HIS A 73 10.85 -6.19 6.93
C HIS A 73 9.54 -5.45 6.74
N TYR A 74 8.48 -5.86 7.44
CA TYR A 74 7.21 -5.13 7.40
C TYR A 74 7.35 -3.73 7.99
N ASN A 75 8.12 -3.59 9.06
CA ASN A 75 8.36 -2.27 9.64
C ASN A 75 9.07 -1.34 8.65
N ASP A 76 10.06 -1.86 7.93
CA ASP A 76 10.77 -1.09 6.90
C ASP A 76 9.83 -0.70 5.74
N LEU A 77 9.00 -1.64 5.29
CA LEU A 77 8.04 -1.35 4.22
C LEU A 77 6.99 -0.35 4.68
N THR A 78 6.50 -0.44 5.92
CA THR A 78 5.55 0.53 6.48
C THR A 78 6.12 1.94 6.43
N ALA A 79 7.36 2.12 6.84
CA ALA A 79 8.01 3.43 6.80
C ALA A 79 8.09 3.95 5.37
N GLU A 80 8.46 3.10 4.41
CA GLU A 80 8.60 3.49 3.01
C GLU A 80 7.25 3.78 2.35
N LEU A 81 6.23 2.95 2.57
CA LEU A 81 4.89 3.20 2.04
C LEU A 81 4.29 4.49 2.60
N THR A 82 4.50 4.74 3.89
CA THR A 82 4.05 5.99 4.52
C THR A 82 4.73 7.18 3.85
N ARG A 83 6.05 7.11 3.63
CA ARG A 83 6.79 8.17 2.95
C ARG A 83 6.25 8.42 1.54
N ILE A 84 6.01 7.34 0.79
CA ILE A 84 5.50 7.43 -0.60
C ILE A 84 4.15 8.13 -0.64
N VAL A 85 3.20 7.66 0.16
CA VAL A 85 1.83 8.20 0.15
C VAL A 85 1.80 9.62 0.70
N SER A 86 2.48 9.87 1.82
CA SER A 86 2.54 11.20 2.43
C SER A 86 3.16 12.22 1.48
N GLY A 87 4.26 11.85 0.82
CA GLY A 87 4.95 12.74 -0.10
C GLY A 87 4.18 13.03 -1.37
N ALA A 88 3.51 12.02 -1.94
CA ALA A 88 2.78 12.19 -3.20
C ALA A 88 1.46 12.94 -3.02
N LEU A 89 0.74 12.69 -1.91
CA LEU A 89 -0.63 13.18 -1.73
C LEU A 89 -0.76 14.22 -0.63
N ASP A 90 0.35 14.66 -0.04
CA ASP A 90 0.35 15.65 1.04
C ASP A 90 -0.54 15.21 2.21
N ILE A 91 -0.39 13.95 2.62
CA ILE A 91 -1.06 13.38 3.78
C ILE A 91 -0.05 13.28 4.92
N SER A 92 -0.40 13.81 6.09
CA SER A 92 0.48 13.68 7.26
C SER A 92 0.69 12.22 7.60
N PRO A 93 1.92 11.79 7.98
CA PRO A 93 2.17 10.39 8.33
C PRO A 93 1.24 9.83 9.38
N ASP A 94 0.74 10.64 10.31
CA ASP A 94 -0.21 10.19 11.34
C ASP A 94 -1.62 9.95 10.79
N GLY A 95 -1.86 10.27 9.52
CA GLY A 95 -3.10 9.97 8.81
C GLY A 95 -3.00 8.72 7.93
N VAL A 96 -1.91 7.97 8.02
CA VAL A 96 -1.66 6.81 7.17
C VAL A 96 -1.60 5.54 8.02
N TYR A 97 -2.49 4.59 7.74
CA TYR A 97 -2.40 3.23 8.27
C TYR A 97 -1.85 2.30 7.20
N VAL A 98 -1.02 1.35 7.63
CA VAL A 98 -0.53 0.27 6.78
C VAL A 98 -0.78 -1.05 7.51
N ALA A 99 -1.45 -1.98 6.84
CA ALA A 99 -1.76 -3.28 7.42
C ALA A 99 -1.33 -4.40 6.46
N TYR A 100 -1.07 -5.58 7.01
CA TYR A 100 -0.54 -6.73 6.28
C TYR A 100 -1.43 -7.94 6.46
N ASP A 101 -1.75 -8.60 5.34
CA ASP A 101 -2.44 -9.88 5.33
C ASP A 101 -1.52 -10.92 4.72
N GLU A 102 -1.23 -11.97 5.48
CA GLU A 102 -0.43 -13.10 5.01
C GLU A 102 -1.36 -14.25 4.64
N THR A 103 -1.07 -14.92 3.54
CA THR A 103 -1.83 -16.10 3.14
C THR A 103 -0.90 -17.22 2.70
N GLU A 104 -1.31 -18.45 2.94
CA GLU A 104 -0.62 -19.65 2.43
C GLU A 104 -1.19 -20.06 1.06
N HIS A 105 -2.33 -19.49 0.66
CA HIS A 105 -3.06 -19.89 -0.54
C HIS A 105 -3.15 -18.73 -1.51
N TRP A 106 -2.43 -18.84 -2.61
CA TRP A 106 -2.42 -17.82 -3.66
C TRP A 106 -2.56 -18.47 -5.01
N GLY A 107 -3.54 -18.03 -5.79
CA GLY A 107 -3.78 -18.52 -7.14
C GLY A 107 -3.25 -17.57 -8.19
N TRP A 108 -2.66 -18.12 -9.23
CA TRP A 108 -2.25 -17.36 -10.41
C TRP A 108 -2.33 -18.26 -11.63
N ASN A 109 -2.80 -17.70 -12.73
CA ASN A 109 -2.94 -18.39 -14.00
C ASN A 109 -3.74 -19.69 -13.88
N GLY A 110 -4.78 -19.67 -13.03
CA GLY A 110 -5.73 -20.77 -12.89
C GLY A 110 -5.33 -21.87 -11.91
N ALA A 111 -4.22 -21.72 -11.18
CA ALA A 111 -3.78 -22.71 -10.21
C ALA A 111 -3.15 -22.05 -8.98
N ASN A 112 -3.22 -22.73 -7.86
CA ASN A 112 -2.59 -22.27 -6.63
C ASN A 112 -1.14 -22.74 -6.57
N PHE A 113 -0.34 -21.93 -5.89
CA PHE A 113 1.04 -22.31 -5.56
C PHE A 113 1.09 -23.32 -4.43
#